data_3bf614f23ff383aeda5838352bd096f9
#
_entry.id   3bf614f23ff383aeda5838352bd096f9
#
_cell.length_a   1.000
_cell.length_b   1.000
_cell.length_c   1.000
_cell.angle_alpha   90.00
_cell.angle_beta   90.00
_cell.angle_gamma   90.00
#
_symmetry.space_group_name_H-M   'P 1'
#
loop_
_entity.id
_entity.type
_entity.pdbx_description
1 polymer ?
#
loop_
_entity_poly.entity_id
_entity_poly.type
_entity_poly.pdbx_seq_one_letter_code
_entity_poly.pdbx_strand_id
1 'polypeptide(L)'
;ILNNLSHTAVAILNEKVVSEKKEEYGQYPIGTGPFQFVEWISSDKVVLEANEEYFKGAPQIKKIIFRNIPEQTNRILGLETGEIDLVYDIEGMDKADVAENEKLNFIEAPGLTTVYLGFNLKKDIFKNEKVRKAIAYAIDLDSIINTVYAGGATKADSIIGPKVVTYSSGKTYEYNPEKAKELLKEAGYPNGFKTSIWINNNPVRRDIAVIFQDQLKQIGIDVNVETLEWGAYLDRTAMGEHDMYILGCVSVTGDPDYGINLLVNSKMHGGPGNRSFYVNKKVDQLLQEGKSEMDFEKRNAIYKEIQDILQEELPMLYICYPNQNAAMNKNLKGFVLKPSGHHGLYHIYFE
;
A
#
# COMPACT_ATOMS: atom_id res chain seq x y z
N ILE A 1 10.24 -19.89 -2.23
CA ILE A 1 8.97 -20.65 -2.40
C ILE A 1 8.09 -20.54 -1.16
N LEU A 2 8.60 -20.80 0.07
CA LEU A 2 7.77 -20.78 1.29
C LEU A 2 7.11 -19.42 1.53
N ASN A 3 7.82 -18.30 1.33
CA ASN A 3 7.27 -16.97 1.49
C ASN A 3 6.12 -16.70 0.50
N ASN A 4 6.22 -17.19 -0.74
CA ASN A 4 5.16 -17.05 -1.73
C ASN A 4 3.91 -17.87 -1.35
N LEU A 5 4.08 -19.02 -0.67
CA LEU A 5 2.96 -19.80 -0.16
C LEU A 5 2.22 -19.14 1.01
N SER A 6 2.80 -18.13 1.64
CA SER A 6 2.11 -17.33 2.68
C SER A 6 1.15 -16.27 2.10
N HIS A 7 1.17 -16.06 0.80
CA HIS A 7 0.27 -15.12 0.14
C HIS A 7 -1.17 -15.65 0.14
N THR A 8 -2.14 -14.80 0.46
CA THR A 8 -3.56 -15.19 0.55
C THR A 8 -4.13 -15.79 -0.74
N ALA A 9 -3.61 -15.35 -1.90
CA ALA A 9 -4.00 -15.91 -3.20
C ALA A 9 -3.56 -17.38 -3.43
N VAL A 10 -2.72 -17.94 -2.56
CA VAL A 10 -2.22 -19.33 -2.65
C VAL A 10 -2.95 -20.24 -1.63
N ALA A 11 -4.13 -19.85 -1.19
CA ALA A 11 -4.97 -20.67 -0.32
C ALA A 11 -5.36 -22.00 -1.00
N ILE A 12 -5.36 -23.09 -0.24
CA ILE A 12 -5.85 -24.40 -0.72
C ILE A 12 -7.38 -24.34 -0.78
N LEU A 13 -7.92 -24.53 -1.97
CA LEU A 13 -9.35 -24.44 -2.23
C LEU A 13 -10.00 -25.84 -2.28
N ASN A 14 -11.30 -25.91 -2.02
CA ASN A 14 -12.08 -27.13 -2.17
C ASN A 14 -12.40 -27.37 -3.66
N GLU A 15 -11.78 -28.37 -4.29
CA GLU A 15 -11.90 -28.69 -5.70
C GLU A 15 -13.35 -28.84 -6.15
N LYS A 16 -14.17 -29.57 -5.38
CA LYS A 16 -15.57 -29.81 -5.70
C LYS A 16 -16.35 -28.51 -5.80
N VAL A 17 -16.22 -27.65 -4.79
CA VAL A 17 -16.95 -26.37 -4.74
C VAL A 17 -16.46 -25.41 -5.82
N VAL A 18 -15.15 -25.35 -6.08
CA VAL A 18 -14.60 -24.55 -7.18
C VAL A 18 -15.16 -25.03 -8.51
N SER A 19 -15.22 -26.34 -8.74
CA SER A 19 -15.74 -26.92 -9.99
C SER A 19 -17.24 -26.67 -10.19
N GLU A 20 -18.02 -26.68 -9.09
CA GLU A 20 -19.47 -26.43 -9.10
C GLU A 20 -19.78 -24.94 -9.23
N LYS A 21 -19.10 -24.07 -8.49
CA LYS A 21 -19.39 -22.62 -8.39
C LYS A 21 -18.65 -21.77 -9.44
N LYS A 22 -17.51 -22.24 -9.94
CA LYS A 22 -16.70 -21.53 -10.95
C LYS A 22 -16.43 -20.07 -10.53
N GLU A 23 -16.89 -19.12 -11.33
CA GLU A 23 -16.70 -17.68 -11.09
C GLU A 23 -17.41 -17.17 -9.83
N GLU A 24 -18.48 -17.85 -9.40
CA GLU A 24 -19.21 -17.49 -8.18
C GLU A 24 -18.51 -17.98 -6.88
N TYR A 25 -17.42 -18.78 -6.96
CA TYR A 25 -16.75 -19.33 -5.79
C TYR A 25 -16.34 -18.25 -4.77
N GLY A 26 -15.90 -17.08 -5.23
CA GLY A 26 -15.53 -15.95 -4.37
C GLY A 26 -16.65 -15.44 -3.46
N GLN A 27 -17.92 -15.71 -3.82
CA GLN A 27 -19.10 -15.35 -3.04
C GLN A 27 -19.51 -16.45 -2.04
N TYR A 28 -18.98 -17.65 -2.20
CA TYR A 28 -19.30 -18.83 -1.38
C TYR A 28 -18.02 -19.56 -0.93
N PRO A 29 -17.08 -18.87 -0.27
CA PRO A 29 -15.79 -19.47 0.08
C PRO A 29 -15.98 -20.60 1.10
N ILE A 30 -15.33 -21.73 0.83
CA ILE A 30 -15.22 -22.87 1.77
C ILE A 30 -13.74 -23.10 2.04
N GLY A 31 -13.37 -23.13 3.30
CA GLY A 31 -11.99 -23.34 3.76
C GLY A 31 -11.91 -24.13 5.04
N THR A 32 -10.68 -24.28 5.55
CA THR A 32 -10.37 -25.01 6.79
C THR A 32 -10.00 -24.07 7.94
N GLY A 33 -10.39 -22.80 7.83
CA GLY A 33 -10.09 -21.76 8.81
C GLY A 33 -10.90 -21.85 10.11
N PRO A 34 -10.56 -20.98 11.10
CA PRO A 34 -11.25 -20.93 12.39
C PRO A 34 -12.68 -20.38 12.31
N PHE A 35 -13.03 -19.74 11.20
CA PHE A 35 -14.37 -19.22 10.96
C PHE A 35 -14.90 -19.74 9.62
N GLN A 36 -16.21 -19.94 9.56
CA GLN A 36 -16.96 -20.37 8.39
C GLN A 36 -17.75 -19.19 7.83
N PHE A 37 -17.82 -19.09 6.51
CA PHE A 37 -18.62 -18.07 5.83
C PHE A 37 -20.12 -18.36 5.98
N VAL A 38 -20.90 -17.34 6.29
CA VAL A 38 -22.35 -17.41 6.42
C VAL A 38 -23.05 -16.64 5.31
N GLU A 39 -22.78 -15.33 5.22
CA GLU A 39 -23.38 -14.48 4.21
C GLU A 39 -22.48 -13.29 3.80
N TRP A 40 -22.69 -12.79 2.61
CA TRP A 40 -22.15 -11.53 2.13
C TRP A 40 -23.24 -10.70 1.50
N ILE A 41 -23.54 -9.55 2.10
CA ILE A 41 -24.41 -8.52 1.54
C ILE A 41 -23.52 -7.42 0.97
N SER A 42 -23.52 -7.30 -0.36
CA SER A 42 -22.66 -6.35 -1.06
C SER A 42 -22.86 -4.93 -0.52
N SER A 43 -21.76 -4.21 -0.29
CA SER A 43 -21.72 -2.84 0.26
C SER A 43 -22.26 -2.68 1.68
N ASP A 44 -22.65 -3.75 2.36
CA ASP A 44 -23.14 -3.72 3.75
C ASP A 44 -22.23 -4.52 4.69
N LYS A 45 -22.22 -5.86 4.57
CA LYS A 45 -21.53 -6.70 5.55
C LYS A 45 -21.10 -8.06 5.00
N VAL A 46 -20.09 -8.64 5.68
CA VAL A 46 -19.76 -10.07 5.62
C VAL A 46 -19.91 -10.68 7.00
N VAL A 47 -20.58 -11.83 7.10
CA VAL A 47 -20.82 -12.56 8.35
C VAL A 47 -20.09 -13.89 8.34
N LEU A 48 -19.35 -14.14 9.41
CA LEU A 48 -18.63 -15.38 9.67
C LEU A 48 -19.10 -15.95 11.02
N GLU A 49 -19.15 -17.28 11.13
CA GLU A 49 -19.40 -18.01 12.38
C GLU A 49 -18.20 -18.88 12.77
N ALA A 50 -18.05 -19.16 14.06
CA ALA A 50 -17.00 -20.01 14.57
C ALA A 50 -17.06 -21.39 13.94
N ASN A 51 -15.92 -21.92 13.51
CA ASN A 51 -15.75 -23.32 13.16
C ASN A 51 -15.48 -24.12 14.43
N GLU A 52 -16.51 -24.76 14.98
CA GLU A 52 -16.42 -25.55 16.21
C GLU A 52 -15.48 -26.77 16.06
N GLU A 53 -15.28 -27.23 14.82
CA GLU A 53 -14.39 -28.37 14.50
C GLU A 53 -13.01 -27.92 14.03
N TYR A 54 -12.64 -26.65 14.28
CA TYR A 54 -11.33 -26.17 13.85
C TYR A 54 -10.19 -26.96 14.50
N PHE A 55 -9.25 -27.44 13.70
CA PHE A 55 -8.20 -28.40 14.13
C PHE A 55 -7.25 -27.89 15.24
N LYS A 56 -7.22 -26.55 15.50
CA LYS A 56 -6.50 -25.93 16.62
C LYS A 56 -7.40 -25.59 17.81
N GLY A 57 -8.66 -26.03 17.79
CA GLY A 57 -9.69 -25.69 18.75
C GLY A 57 -10.60 -24.58 18.26
N ALA A 58 -11.84 -24.58 18.71
CA ALA A 58 -12.83 -23.58 18.35
C ALA A 58 -12.42 -22.17 18.83
N PRO A 59 -12.64 -21.10 18.03
CA PRO A 59 -12.43 -19.74 18.49
C PRO A 59 -13.41 -19.37 19.62
N GLN A 60 -13.00 -18.44 20.48
CA GLN A 60 -13.86 -17.99 21.59
C GLN A 60 -15.01 -17.10 21.08
N ILE A 61 -14.76 -16.27 20.08
CA ILE A 61 -15.78 -15.45 19.42
C ILE A 61 -16.63 -16.36 18.52
N LYS A 62 -17.95 -16.35 18.76
CA LYS A 62 -18.86 -17.22 18.01
C LYS A 62 -19.28 -16.66 16.66
N LYS A 63 -19.25 -15.33 16.51
CA LYS A 63 -19.69 -14.64 15.30
C LYS A 63 -18.85 -13.39 15.06
N ILE A 64 -18.45 -13.19 13.81
CA ILE A 64 -17.75 -11.97 13.34
C ILE A 64 -18.59 -11.34 12.23
N ILE A 65 -18.79 -10.03 12.32
CA ILE A 65 -19.49 -9.24 11.32
C ILE A 65 -18.54 -8.14 10.85
N PHE A 66 -18.06 -8.22 9.62
CA PHE A 66 -17.36 -7.11 8.98
C PHE A 66 -18.40 -6.18 8.37
N ARG A 67 -18.50 -4.95 8.86
CA ARG A 67 -19.42 -3.93 8.36
C ARG A 67 -18.68 -2.95 7.45
N ASN A 68 -19.29 -2.64 6.31
CA ASN A 68 -18.80 -1.60 5.43
C ASN A 68 -19.37 -0.25 5.85
N ILE A 69 -18.59 0.55 6.56
CA ILE A 69 -18.97 1.91 7.00
C ILE A 69 -17.95 2.89 6.37
N PRO A 70 -18.29 3.52 5.24
CA PRO A 70 -17.35 4.36 4.50
C PRO A 70 -16.84 5.55 5.30
N GLU A 71 -17.73 6.23 6.03
CA GLU A 71 -17.41 7.45 6.75
C GLU A 71 -16.66 7.16 8.07
N GLN A 72 -15.44 7.69 8.23
CA GLN A 72 -14.61 7.48 9.42
C GLN A 72 -15.31 7.92 10.71
N THR A 73 -15.95 9.08 10.70
CA THR A 73 -16.68 9.60 11.88
C THR A 73 -17.72 8.61 12.37
N ASN A 74 -18.46 7.94 11.46
CA ASN A 74 -19.47 6.93 11.83
C ASN A 74 -18.81 5.66 12.39
N ARG A 75 -17.63 5.26 11.88
CA ARG A 75 -16.85 4.12 12.45
C ARG A 75 -16.41 4.41 13.88
N ILE A 76 -15.87 5.60 14.12
CA ILE A 76 -15.40 6.02 15.46
C ILE A 76 -16.58 6.14 16.42
N LEU A 77 -17.67 6.78 16.02
CA LEU A 77 -18.87 6.88 16.84
C LEU A 77 -19.44 5.50 17.21
N GLY A 78 -19.50 4.58 16.25
CA GLY A 78 -19.90 3.19 16.48
C GLY A 78 -19.00 2.47 17.49
N LEU A 79 -17.70 2.73 17.45
CA LEU A 79 -16.74 2.18 18.41
C LEU A 79 -16.93 2.77 19.82
N GLU A 80 -17.15 4.08 19.94
CA GLU A 80 -17.36 4.77 21.22
C GLU A 80 -18.67 4.37 21.89
N THR A 81 -19.71 4.13 21.10
CA THR A 81 -21.04 3.69 21.58
C THR A 81 -21.12 2.20 21.85
N GLY A 82 -20.11 1.41 21.41
CA GLY A 82 -20.08 -0.05 21.53
C GLY A 82 -20.95 -0.77 20.48
N GLU A 83 -21.38 -0.11 19.42
CA GLU A 83 -22.00 -0.75 18.24
C GLU A 83 -20.97 -1.50 17.40
N ILE A 84 -19.73 -1.01 17.39
CA ILE A 84 -18.56 -1.59 16.73
C ILE A 84 -17.53 -1.94 17.80
N ASP A 85 -16.90 -3.11 17.70
CA ASP A 85 -15.90 -3.58 18.66
C ASP A 85 -14.46 -3.29 18.23
N LEU A 86 -14.23 -3.19 16.93
CA LEU A 86 -12.90 -3.01 16.34
C LEU A 86 -13.00 -2.19 15.05
N VAL A 87 -12.16 -1.16 14.91
CA VAL A 87 -12.03 -0.32 13.72
C VAL A 87 -10.58 -0.32 13.27
N TYR A 88 -10.35 -0.49 11.97
CA TYR A 88 -9.05 -0.36 11.32
C TYR A 88 -8.91 1.00 10.64
N ASP A 89 -7.66 1.39 10.39
CA ASP A 89 -7.28 2.52 9.56
C ASP A 89 -7.98 3.83 9.96
N ILE A 90 -7.66 4.26 11.19
CA ILE A 90 -8.05 5.59 11.68
C ILE A 90 -7.03 6.58 11.15
N GLU A 91 -7.50 7.60 10.44
CA GLU A 91 -6.67 8.55 9.71
C GLU A 91 -6.69 9.95 10.35
N GLY A 92 -5.64 10.73 10.07
CA GLY A 92 -5.60 12.14 10.41
C GLY A 92 -5.64 12.45 11.91
N MET A 93 -6.33 13.54 12.23
CA MET A 93 -6.39 14.10 13.60
C MET A 93 -7.18 13.24 14.57
N ASP A 94 -8.12 12.43 14.09
CA ASP A 94 -8.96 11.57 14.95
C ASP A 94 -8.15 10.52 15.72
N LYS A 95 -6.92 10.22 15.27
CA LYS A 95 -6.01 9.31 15.98
C LYS A 95 -5.73 9.73 17.42
N ALA A 96 -5.51 11.03 17.65
CA ALA A 96 -5.21 11.54 18.98
C ALA A 96 -6.40 11.35 19.92
N ASP A 97 -7.59 11.75 19.48
CA ASP A 97 -8.82 11.64 20.27
C ASP A 97 -9.15 10.18 20.61
N VAL A 98 -9.00 9.28 19.64
CA VAL A 98 -9.22 7.83 19.84
C VAL A 98 -8.19 7.23 20.78
N ALA A 99 -6.91 7.64 20.69
CA ALA A 99 -5.84 7.14 21.55
C ALA A 99 -5.98 7.61 23.01
N GLU A 100 -6.56 8.79 23.24
CA GLU A 100 -6.81 9.36 24.56
C GLU A 100 -8.11 8.83 25.20
N ASN A 101 -8.98 8.17 24.43
CA ASN A 101 -10.25 7.66 24.94
C ASN A 101 -10.04 6.48 25.89
N GLU A 102 -10.36 6.67 27.17
CA GLU A 102 -10.17 5.67 28.23
C GLU A 102 -10.94 4.36 28.03
N LYS A 103 -11.98 4.34 27.21
CA LYS A 103 -12.79 3.14 26.90
C LYS A 103 -12.20 2.31 25.78
N LEU A 104 -11.27 2.85 25.04
CA LEU A 104 -10.68 2.25 23.86
C LEU A 104 -9.23 1.81 24.10
N ASN A 105 -8.76 0.91 23.27
CA ASN A 105 -7.37 0.54 23.13
C ASN A 105 -6.94 0.83 21.69
N PHE A 106 -6.08 1.83 21.50
CA PHE A 106 -5.50 2.18 20.21
C PHE A 106 -4.13 1.54 20.07
N ILE A 107 -3.89 0.88 18.95
CA ILE A 107 -2.60 0.29 18.61
C ILE A 107 -2.15 0.76 17.23
N GLU A 108 -0.88 1.09 17.10
CA GLU A 108 -0.26 1.48 15.86
C GLU A 108 1.11 0.83 15.72
N ALA A 109 1.46 0.34 14.53
CA ALA A 109 2.71 -0.34 14.26
C ALA A 109 3.12 -0.20 12.79
N PRO A 110 4.43 -0.23 12.48
CA PRO A 110 4.91 -0.20 11.10
C PRO A 110 4.35 -1.34 10.26
N GLY A 111 3.82 -0.98 9.07
CA GLY A 111 3.27 -1.90 8.08
C GLY A 111 4.29 -2.37 7.04
N LEU A 112 3.77 -3.08 6.02
CA LEU A 112 4.53 -3.55 4.85
C LEU A 112 4.23 -2.73 3.60
N THR A 113 3.55 -1.59 3.75
CA THR A 113 3.13 -0.74 2.63
C THR A 113 4.20 0.29 2.31
N THR A 114 4.50 0.47 1.03
CA THR A 114 5.21 1.64 0.51
C THR A 114 4.23 2.46 -0.32
N VAL A 115 4.03 3.72 0.00
CA VAL A 115 3.25 4.69 -0.80
C VAL A 115 4.21 5.45 -1.71
N TYR A 116 3.84 5.63 -2.98
CA TYR A 116 4.70 6.26 -3.96
C TYR A 116 3.93 7.06 -5.02
N LEU A 117 4.61 8.03 -5.62
CA LEU A 117 4.23 8.68 -6.87
C LEU A 117 4.96 7.97 -8.01
N GLY A 118 4.25 7.28 -8.88
CA GLY A 118 4.83 6.65 -10.07
C GLY A 118 4.83 7.57 -11.28
N PHE A 119 5.89 7.50 -12.10
CA PHE A 119 6.01 8.22 -13.36
C PHE A 119 5.73 7.29 -14.54
N ASN A 120 4.94 7.73 -15.50
CA ASN A 120 4.74 6.95 -16.73
C ASN A 120 5.91 7.17 -17.70
N LEU A 121 6.85 6.23 -17.73
CA LEU A 121 8.06 6.32 -18.57
C LEU A 121 7.80 6.11 -20.08
N LYS A 122 6.56 5.84 -20.50
CA LYS A 122 6.17 5.94 -21.91
C LYS A 122 6.05 7.40 -22.39
N LYS A 123 5.79 8.32 -21.46
CA LYS A 123 5.70 9.75 -21.76
C LYS A 123 7.10 10.34 -21.87
N ASP A 124 7.42 11.02 -22.98
CA ASP A 124 8.77 11.50 -23.26
C ASP A 124 9.32 12.43 -22.16
N ILE A 125 8.46 13.24 -21.57
CA ILE A 125 8.83 14.12 -20.48
C ILE A 125 9.38 13.36 -19.26
N PHE A 126 8.78 12.21 -18.91
CA PHE A 126 9.20 11.40 -17.77
C PHE A 126 10.31 10.40 -18.09
N LYS A 127 10.69 10.23 -19.36
CA LYS A 127 11.93 9.52 -19.72
C LYS A 127 13.16 10.30 -19.25
N ASN A 128 13.05 11.63 -19.17
CA ASN A 128 14.12 12.48 -18.68
C ASN A 128 14.25 12.37 -17.16
N GLU A 129 15.34 11.76 -16.70
CA GLU A 129 15.63 11.56 -15.27
C GLU A 129 15.71 12.88 -14.49
N LYS A 130 16.23 13.96 -15.12
CA LYS A 130 16.31 15.28 -14.47
C LYS A 130 14.92 15.84 -14.13
N VAL A 131 13.90 15.56 -14.96
CA VAL A 131 12.51 15.93 -14.67
C VAL A 131 12.00 15.19 -13.45
N ARG A 132 12.23 13.87 -13.36
CA ARG A 132 11.79 13.08 -12.22
C ARG A 132 12.50 13.50 -10.92
N LYS A 133 13.82 13.72 -11.00
CA LYS A 133 14.61 14.25 -9.87
C LYS A 133 14.18 15.67 -9.47
N ALA A 134 13.82 16.54 -10.44
CA ALA A 134 13.29 17.87 -10.15
C ALA A 134 11.99 17.78 -9.35
N ILE A 135 11.07 16.91 -9.76
CA ILE A 135 9.83 16.66 -9.01
C ILE A 135 10.15 16.16 -7.60
N ALA A 136 11.10 15.22 -7.44
CA ALA A 136 11.48 14.70 -6.14
C ALA A 136 12.06 15.77 -5.20
N TYR A 137 12.89 16.68 -5.70
CA TYR A 137 13.42 17.81 -4.91
C TYR A 137 12.38 18.89 -4.60
N ALA A 138 11.29 18.96 -5.37
CA ALA A 138 10.24 19.94 -5.16
C ALA A 138 9.20 19.53 -4.09
N ILE A 139 9.26 18.29 -3.61
CA ILE A 139 8.27 17.75 -2.68
C ILE A 139 8.84 17.68 -1.26
N ASP A 140 8.15 18.33 -0.32
CA ASP A 140 8.40 18.23 1.12
C ASP A 140 7.63 17.03 1.68
N LEU A 141 8.32 15.89 1.76
CA LEU A 141 7.76 14.64 2.28
C LEU A 141 7.45 14.72 3.79
N ASP A 142 8.22 15.51 4.55
CA ASP A 142 7.98 15.67 6.00
C ASP A 142 6.66 16.41 6.25
N SER A 143 6.36 17.43 5.43
CA SER A 143 5.07 18.11 5.47
C SER A 143 3.91 17.13 5.24
N ILE A 144 4.03 16.22 4.26
CA ILE A 144 3.01 15.20 3.98
C ILE A 144 2.82 14.25 5.17
N ILE A 145 3.90 13.76 5.76
CA ILE A 145 3.86 12.84 6.92
C ILE A 145 3.15 13.52 8.09
N ASN A 146 3.49 14.76 8.37
CA ASN A 146 2.92 15.50 9.49
C ASN A 146 1.46 15.88 9.26
N THR A 147 1.11 16.31 8.03
CA THR A 147 -0.23 16.84 7.74
C THR A 147 -1.24 15.73 7.42
N VAL A 148 -0.85 14.76 6.56
CA VAL A 148 -1.79 13.73 6.08
C VAL A 148 -1.84 12.53 7.02
N TYR A 149 -0.68 12.13 7.55
CA TYR A 149 -0.58 10.94 8.41
C TYR A 149 -0.54 11.25 9.90
N ALA A 150 -0.59 12.54 10.30
CA ALA A 150 -0.46 12.97 11.71
C ALA A 150 0.73 12.30 12.43
N GLY A 151 1.89 12.19 11.74
CA GLY A 151 3.08 11.50 12.24
C GLY A 151 3.04 9.97 12.17
N GLY A 152 1.93 9.37 11.76
CA GLY A 152 1.74 7.90 11.67
C GLY A 152 2.35 7.27 10.41
N ALA A 153 3.47 7.81 9.91
CA ALA A 153 4.23 7.25 8.80
C ALA A 153 5.72 7.60 8.94
N THR A 154 6.57 6.81 8.29
CA THR A 154 8.00 7.09 8.18
C THR A 154 8.32 7.49 6.73
N LYS A 155 9.17 8.50 6.53
CA LYS A 155 9.65 8.90 5.19
C LYS A 155 10.25 7.70 4.47
N ALA A 156 9.82 7.44 3.26
CA ALA A 156 10.33 6.31 2.50
C ALA A 156 11.63 6.68 1.78
N ASP A 157 12.60 5.78 1.88
CA ASP A 157 13.93 5.88 1.29
C ASP A 157 14.23 4.72 0.34
N SER A 158 13.29 3.79 0.17
CA SER A 158 13.41 2.65 -0.74
C SER A 158 12.03 2.17 -1.22
N ILE A 159 12.03 1.32 -2.26
CA ILE A 159 10.82 0.71 -2.82
C ILE A 159 10.11 -0.24 -1.85
N ILE A 160 10.82 -0.79 -0.88
CA ILE A 160 10.32 -1.64 0.20
C ILE A 160 10.68 -1.04 1.56
N GLY A 161 9.83 -1.25 2.56
CA GLY A 161 10.03 -0.70 3.90
C GLY A 161 10.83 -1.61 4.84
N PRO A 162 11.21 -1.09 6.03
CA PRO A 162 12.12 -1.76 6.98
C PRO A 162 11.63 -3.11 7.52
N LYS A 163 10.34 -3.43 7.37
CA LYS A 163 9.77 -4.73 7.78
C LYS A 163 9.89 -5.82 6.71
N VAL A 164 10.31 -5.46 5.50
CA VAL A 164 10.56 -6.42 4.41
C VAL A 164 11.99 -6.93 4.52
N VAL A 165 12.17 -8.24 4.39
CA VAL A 165 13.49 -8.86 4.36
C VAL A 165 14.31 -8.25 3.21
N THR A 166 15.61 -8.06 3.40
CA THR A 166 16.53 -7.40 2.45
C THR A 166 16.30 -5.90 2.22
N TYR A 167 15.50 -5.24 3.05
CA TYR A 167 15.44 -3.78 3.01
C TYR A 167 16.85 -3.18 3.17
N SER A 168 17.15 -2.22 2.31
CA SER A 168 18.36 -1.40 2.39
C SER A 168 17.98 0.06 2.37
N SER A 169 18.42 0.78 3.39
CA SER A 169 18.21 2.24 3.46
C SER A 169 18.88 2.92 2.27
N GLY A 170 18.12 3.75 1.57
CA GLY A 170 18.57 4.53 0.44
C GLY A 170 18.76 6.01 0.78
N LYS A 171 19.00 6.82 -0.25
CA LYS A 171 19.05 8.28 -0.12
C LYS A 171 17.66 8.85 -0.29
N THR A 172 17.27 9.79 0.55
CA THR A 172 16.07 10.61 0.36
C THR A 172 16.42 11.86 -0.43
N TYR A 173 15.43 12.40 -1.14
CA TYR A 173 15.53 13.70 -1.80
C TYR A 173 15.09 14.76 -0.78
N GLU A 174 16.05 15.60 -0.37
CA GLU A 174 15.75 16.72 0.54
C GLU A 174 15.00 17.82 -0.22
N TYR A 175 13.97 18.38 0.40
CA TYR A 175 13.18 19.46 -0.19
C TYR A 175 14.07 20.66 -0.58
N ASN A 176 14.15 20.93 -1.88
CA ASN A 176 14.96 22.00 -2.43
C ASN A 176 14.37 22.51 -3.75
N PRO A 177 13.40 23.43 -3.71
CA PRO A 177 12.74 23.99 -4.91
C PRO A 177 13.69 24.68 -5.88
N GLU A 178 14.76 25.30 -5.39
CA GLU A 178 15.72 25.97 -6.25
C GLU A 178 16.50 24.95 -7.09
N LYS A 179 16.97 23.88 -6.47
CA LYS A 179 17.60 22.76 -7.21
C LYS A 179 16.62 22.11 -8.19
N ALA A 180 15.35 22.00 -7.82
CA ALA A 180 14.32 21.50 -8.72
C ALA A 180 14.18 22.38 -9.98
N LYS A 181 14.15 23.71 -9.84
CA LYS A 181 14.12 24.66 -10.97
C LYS A 181 15.37 24.56 -11.85
N GLU A 182 16.56 24.41 -11.25
CA GLU A 182 17.81 24.21 -12.00
C GLU A 182 17.73 22.94 -12.86
N LEU A 183 17.30 21.80 -12.29
CA LEU A 183 17.15 20.55 -13.01
C LEU A 183 16.10 20.64 -14.13
N LEU A 184 14.97 21.35 -13.92
CA LEU A 184 13.98 21.60 -14.97
C LEU A 184 14.56 22.42 -16.11
N LYS A 185 15.32 23.45 -15.80
CA LYS A 185 16.00 24.26 -16.82
C LYS A 185 16.99 23.43 -17.64
N GLU A 186 17.80 22.58 -16.98
CA GLU A 186 18.71 21.66 -17.65
C GLU A 186 17.99 20.59 -18.48
N ALA A 187 16.79 20.22 -18.06
CA ALA A 187 15.93 19.26 -18.78
C ALA A 187 15.23 19.90 -20.00
N GLY A 188 15.34 21.24 -20.20
CA GLY A 188 14.69 21.96 -21.29
C GLY A 188 13.31 22.54 -20.94
N TYR A 189 12.94 22.58 -19.66
CA TYR A 189 11.66 23.09 -19.16
C TYR A 189 11.84 24.29 -18.19
N PRO A 190 12.50 25.39 -18.61
CA PRO A 190 12.79 26.49 -17.69
C PRO A 190 11.54 27.21 -17.14
N ASN A 191 10.41 27.09 -17.83
CA ASN A 191 9.12 27.65 -17.41
C ASN A 191 8.13 26.61 -16.90
N GLY A 192 8.62 25.37 -16.61
CA GLY A 192 7.77 24.25 -16.22
C GLY A 192 6.94 23.68 -17.38
N PHE A 193 5.88 22.97 -17.03
CA PHE A 193 4.99 22.29 -17.99
C PHE A 193 3.66 21.92 -17.31
N LYS A 194 2.70 21.46 -18.14
CA LYS A 194 1.42 20.92 -17.64
C LYS A 194 1.45 19.40 -17.62
N THR A 195 0.85 18.80 -16.58
CA THR A 195 0.77 17.36 -16.41
C THR A 195 -0.42 16.98 -15.54
N SER A 196 -0.62 15.67 -15.29
CA SER A 196 -1.66 15.16 -14.41
C SER A 196 -1.13 14.19 -13.35
N ILE A 197 -1.78 14.18 -12.17
CA ILE A 197 -1.64 13.12 -11.18
C ILE A 197 -2.97 12.40 -11.06
N TRP A 198 -2.95 11.09 -11.27
CA TRP A 198 -4.12 10.24 -11.16
C TRP A 198 -4.17 9.56 -9.80
N ILE A 199 -5.34 9.57 -9.18
CA ILE A 199 -5.64 8.90 -7.93
C ILE A 199 -6.97 8.14 -8.05
N ASN A 200 -7.18 7.14 -7.20
CA ASN A 200 -8.52 6.58 -6.99
C ASN A 200 -9.29 7.41 -5.95
N ASN A 201 -10.55 7.06 -5.74
CA ASN A 201 -11.39 7.70 -4.70
C ASN A 201 -10.93 7.28 -3.29
N ASN A 202 -9.78 7.81 -2.86
CA ASN A 202 -9.17 7.61 -1.55
C ASN A 202 -8.79 8.97 -0.95
N PRO A 203 -9.28 9.35 0.24
CA PRO A 203 -9.07 10.67 0.83
C PRO A 203 -7.58 10.98 1.08
N VAL A 204 -6.82 10.03 1.62
CA VAL A 204 -5.38 10.20 1.88
C VAL A 204 -4.62 10.50 0.59
N ARG A 205 -4.88 9.78 -0.50
CA ARG A 205 -4.22 10.02 -1.79
C ARG A 205 -4.61 11.36 -2.38
N ARG A 206 -5.86 11.80 -2.18
CA ARG A 206 -6.33 13.12 -2.61
C ARG A 206 -5.58 14.22 -1.88
N ASP A 207 -5.43 14.11 -0.57
CA ASP A 207 -4.74 15.12 0.23
C ASP A 207 -3.25 15.19 -0.13
N ILE A 208 -2.59 14.05 -0.36
CA ILE A 208 -1.22 14.00 -0.91
C ILE A 208 -1.15 14.69 -2.28
N ALA A 209 -2.08 14.39 -3.18
CA ALA A 209 -2.08 14.95 -4.53
C ALA A 209 -2.29 16.47 -4.54
N VAL A 210 -3.11 17.00 -3.64
CA VAL A 210 -3.32 18.46 -3.46
C VAL A 210 -2.04 19.14 -2.98
N ILE A 211 -1.33 18.54 -1.99
CA ILE A 211 -0.04 19.07 -1.53
C ILE A 211 0.98 19.03 -2.68
N PHE A 212 1.04 17.95 -3.46
CA PHE A 212 1.92 17.85 -4.62
C PHE A 212 1.61 18.93 -5.67
N GLN A 213 0.32 19.14 -5.97
CA GLN A 213 -0.12 20.18 -6.90
C GLN A 213 0.37 21.57 -6.48
N ASP A 214 0.23 21.92 -5.19
CA ASP A 214 0.68 23.21 -4.67
C ASP A 214 2.20 23.38 -4.72
N GLN A 215 2.94 22.37 -4.26
CA GLN A 215 4.39 22.41 -4.23
C GLN A 215 5.01 22.41 -5.64
N LEU A 216 4.48 21.62 -6.57
CA LEU A 216 4.95 21.57 -7.96
C LEU A 216 4.66 22.86 -8.72
N LYS A 217 3.59 23.58 -8.37
CA LYS A 217 3.29 24.91 -8.93
C LYS A 217 4.38 25.91 -8.62
N GLN A 218 5.08 25.82 -7.48
CA GLN A 218 6.16 26.72 -7.09
C GLN A 218 7.39 26.63 -8.01
N ILE A 219 7.53 25.52 -8.72
CA ILE A 219 8.59 25.31 -9.71
C ILE A 219 8.09 25.35 -11.16
N GLY A 220 6.85 25.85 -11.37
CA GLY A 220 6.25 26.04 -12.70
C GLY A 220 5.55 24.81 -13.28
N ILE A 221 5.42 23.71 -12.54
CA ILE A 221 4.68 22.54 -13.01
C ILE A 221 3.20 22.70 -12.62
N ASP A 222 2.34 22.81 -13.64
CA ASP A 222 0.88 22.92 -13.49
C ASP A 222 0.25 21.53 -13.52
N VAL A 223 -0.19 21.04 -12.36
CA VAL A 223 -0.70 19.70 -12.17
C VAL A 223 -2.22 19.68 -12.14
N ASN A 224 -2.85 18.87 -12.99
CA ASN A 224 -4.26 18.50 -12.87
C ASN A 224 -4.42 17.21 -12.05
N VAL A 225 -5.20 17.24 -10.98
CA VAL A 225 -5.50 16.03 -10.17
C VAL A 225 -6.76 15.37 -10.71
N GLU A 226 -6.64 14.11 -11.18
CA GLU A 226 -7.74 13.33 -11.69
C GLU A 226 -8.11 12.21 -10.72
N THR A 227 -9.37 12.19 -10.27
CA THR A 227 -9.90 11.13 -9.39
C THR A 227 -10.77 10.17 -10.20
N LEU A 228 -10.48 8.88 -10.11
CA LEU A 228 -11.16 7.82 -10.82
C LEU A 228 -11.75 6.80 -9.83
N GLU A 229 -12.83 6.12 -10.24
CA GLU A 229 -13.27 4.93 -9.54
C GLU A 229 -12.17 3.85 -9.60
N TRP A 230 -12.11 2.96 -8.59
CA TRP A 230 -10.99 2.03 -8.41
C TRP A 230 -10.74 1.12 -9.61
N GLY A 231 -11.80 0.50 -10.16
CA GLY A 231 -11.67 -0.36 -11.34
C GLY A 231 -11.15 0.39 -12.55
N ALA A 232 -11.76 1.55 -12.85
CA ALA A 232 -11.33 2.42 -13.94
C ALA A 232 -9.90 2.96 -13.75
N TYR A 233 -9.53 3.27 -12.51
CA TYR A 233 -8.16 3.67 -12.17
C TYR A 233 -7.15 2.57 -12.50
N LEU A 234 -7.43 1.33 -12.10
CA LEU A 234 -6.56 0.19 -12.36
C LEU A 234 -6.42 -0.08 -13.86
N ASP A 235 -7.53 -0.11 -14.59
CA ASP A 235 -7.55 -0.43 -16.01
C ASP A 235 -6.84 0.65 -16.84
N ARG A 236 -7.18 1.91 -16.63
CA ARG A 236 -6.62 3.01 -17.40
C ARG A 236 -5.13 3.26 -17.09
N THR A 237 -4.71 3.09 -15.83
CA THR A 237 -3.28 3.13 -15.48
C THR A 237 -2.51 1.95 -16.07
N ALA A 238 -3.12 0.76 -16.15
CA ALA A 238 -2.54 -0.40 -16.81
C ALA A 238 -2.33 -0.18 -18.33
N MET A 239 -3.22 0.59 -18.98
CA MET A 239 -3.07 0.98 -20.39
C MET A 239 -2.01 2.06 -20.60
N GLY A 240 -1.58 2.77 -19.53
CA GLY A 240 -0.58 3.85 -19.58
C GLY A 240 -1.15 5.18 -20.06
N GLU A 241 -2.42 5.45 -19.78
CA GLU A 241 -3.06 6.72 -20.16
C GLU A 241 -2.63 7.89 -19.27
N HIS A 242 -2.30 7.61 -18.00
CA HIS A 242 -1.84 8.58 -17.00
C HIS A 242 -0.48 9.21 -17.35
N ASP A 243 -0.20 10.33 -16.69
CA ASP A 243 1.14 10.95 -16.65
C ASP A 243 1.88 10.50 -15.38
N MET A 244 1.35 10.84 -14.22
CA MET A 244 1.79 10.38 -12.90
C MET A 244 0.62 9.75 -12.15
N TYR A 245 0.91 8.94 -11.14
CA TYR A 245 -0.13 8.29 -10.34
C TYR A 245 0.34 8.06 -8.89
N ILE A 246 -0.56 8.15 -7.93
CA ILE A 246 -0.28 7.82 -6.53
C ILE A 246 -0.89 6.46 -6.21
N LEU A 247 -0.06 5.53 -5.75
CA LEU A 247 -0.49 4.20 -5.35
C LEU A 247 0.33 3.72 -4.13
N GLY A 248 -0.09 2.63 -3.54
CA GLY A 248 0.68 1.89 -2.53
C GLY A 248 0.86 0.44 -2.93
N CYS A 249 1.97 -0.15 -2.51
CA CYS A 249 2.23 -1.57 -2.65
C CYS A 249 2.48 -2.18 -1.29
N VAL A 250 1.72 -3.22 -0.94
CA VAL A 250 1.91 -4.00 0.29
C VAL A 250 2.78 -5.21 -0.04
N SER A 251 3.95 -5.31 0.56
CA SER A 251 4.81 -6.50 0.44
C SER A 251 4.28 -7.64 1.33
N VAL A 252 3.08 -8.14 1.01
CA VAL A 252 2.26 -9.02 1.85
C VAL A 252 2.96 -10.28 2.35
N THR A 253 3.97 -10.76 1.62
CA THR A 253 4.78 -11.94 2.00
C THR A 253 5.94 -11.60 2.93
N GLY A 254 6.23 -10.29 3.14
CA GLY A 254 7.45 -9.83 3.82
C GLY A 254 8.74 -10.12 3.03
N ASP A 255 8.64 -10.66 1.82
CA ASP A 255 9.75 -10.98 0.93
C ASP A 255 9.89 -9.91 -0.17
N PRO A 256 11.10 -9.48 -0.55
CA PRO A 256 11.33 -8.42 -1.53
C PRO A 256 10.85 -8.79 -2.93
N ASP A 257 10.92 -10.09 -3.30
CA ASP A 257 10.56 -10.55 -4.65
C ASP A 257 9.14 -10.13 -5.01
N TYR A 258 8.18 -10.27 -4.09
CA TYR A 258 6.79 -9.93 -4.39
C TYR A 258 6.63 -8.44 -4.76
N GLY A 259 7.01 -7.53 -3.87
CA GLY A 259 6.79 -6.09 -4.07
C GLY A 259 7.64 -5.51 -5.21
N ILE A 260 8.94 -5.82 -5.22
CA ILE A 260 9.86 -5.24 -6.20
C ILE A 260 9.58 -5.80 -7.61
N ASN A 261 9.45 -7.12 -7.74
CA ASN A 261 9.20 -7.75 -9.04
C ASN A 261 7.89 -7.24 -9.68
N LEU A 262 6.83 -7.08 -8.87
CA LEU A 262 5.55 -6.57 -9.34
C LEU A 262 5.66 -5.17 -9.95
N LEU A 263 6.40 -4.29 -9.29
CA LEU A 263 6.45 -2.86 -9.62
C LEU A 263 7.45 -2.51 -10.73
N VAL A 264 8.54 -3.27 -10.89
CA VAL A 264 9.64 -2.84 -11.78
C VAL A 264 10.10 -3.86 -12.81
N ASN A 265 9.65 -5.12 -12.74
CA ASN A 265 9.98 -6.10 -13.78
C ASN A 265 9.32 -5.70 -15.11
N SER A 266 10.10 -5.66 -16.19
CA SER A 266 9.61 -5.26 -17.51
C SER A 266 8.52 -6.19 -18.07
N LYS A 267 8.45 -7.44 -17.60
CA LYS A 267 7.40 -8.40 -17.96
C LYS A 267 6.07 -8.18 -17.23
N MET A 268 6.06 -7.29 -16.22
CA MET A 268 4.90 -6.97 -15.40
C MET A 268 4.26 -5.62 -15.78
N HIS A 269 4.46 -5.14 -17.00
CA HIS A 269 3.88 -3.89 -17.47
C HIS A 269 2.36 -3.89 -17.38
N GLY A 270 1.80 -2.80 -16.92
CA GLY A 270 0.36 -2.55 -16.86
C GLY A 270 -0.36 -3.33 -15.78
N GLY A 271 -1.31 -4.18 -16.17
CA GLY A 271 -2.21 -4.90 -15.28
C GLY A 271 -1.54 -5.63 -14.11
N PRO A 272 -0.47 -6.41 -14.33
CA PRO A 272 0.22 -7.08 -13.24
C PRO A 272 0.79 -6.15 -12.17
N GLY A 273 1.29 -4.94 -12.53
CA GLY A 273 1.77 -4.02 -11.50
C GLY A 273 2.73 -2.91 -11.94
N ASN A 274 3.60 -3.13 -12.91
CA ASN A 274 4.55 -2.12 -13.40
C ASN A 274 3.83 -1.06 -14.26
N ARG A 275 3.12 -0.17 -13.61
CA ARG A 275 2.41 0.96 -14.23
C ARG A 275 3.31 2.13 -14.57
N SER A 276 4.55 2.14 -14.07
CA SER A 276 5.58 3.09 -14.51
C SER A 276 6.15 2.74 -15.88
N PHE A 277 5.88 1.54 -16.40
CA PHE A 277 6.45 1.01 -17.66
C PHE A 277 7.99 1.06 -17.67
N TYR A 278 8.56 0.92 -16.48
CA TYR A 278 10.00 0.89 -16.28
C TYR A 278 10.63 -0.32 -16.96
N VAL A 279 11.77 -0.11 -17.61
CA VAL A 279 12.55 -1.15 -18.29
C VAL A 279 14.02 -0.95 -17.95
N ASN A 280 14.61 -1.94 -17.30
CA ASN A 280 16.05 -2.02 -17.10
C ASN A 280 16.48 -3.49 -17.13
N LYS A 281 17.25 -3.87 -18.14
CA LYS A 281 17.71 -5.27 -18.35
C LYS A 281 18.53 -5.81 -17.18
N LYS A 282 19.33 -4.96 -16.52
CA LYS A 282 20.10 -5.36 -15.35
C LYS A 282 19.19 -5.66 -14.17
N VAL A 283 18.18 -4.84 -13.94
CA VAL A 283 17.17 -5.09 -12.89
C VAL A 283 16.39 -6.37 -13.18
N ASP A 284 15.96 -6.58 -14.42
CA ASP A 284 15.25 -7.81 -14.80
C ASP A 284 16.12 -9.06 -14.57
N GLN A 285 17.42 -9.00 -14.87
CA GLN A 285 18.37 -10.08 -14.61
C GLN A 285 18.53 -10.32 -13.10
N LEU A 286 18.79 -9.27 -12.32
CA LEU A 286 18.93 -9.35 -10.85
C LEU A 286 17.69 -9.92 -10.18
N LEU A 287 16.48 -9.57 -10.65
CA LEU A 287 15.22 -10.13 -10.17
C LEU A 287 15.14 -11.66 -10.39
N GLN A 288 15.63 -12.14 -11.55
CA GLN A 288 15.70 -13.58 -11.82
C GLN A 288 16.72 -14.28 -10.92
N GLU A 289 17.90 -13.70 -10.72
CA GLU A 289 18.94 -14.21 -9.84
C GLU A 289 18.45 -14.26 -8.38
N GLY A 290 17.89 -13.15 -7.85
CA GLY A 290 17.39 -13.05 -6.48
C GLY A 290 16.22 -13.97 -6.18
N LYS A 291 15.40 -14.30 -7.19
CA LYS A 291 14.30 -15.26 -7.04
C LYS A 291 14.78 -16.69 -6.81
N SER A 292 15.92 -17.08 -7.40
CA SER A 292 16.48 -18.43 -7.33
C SER A 292 17.61 -18.57 -6.30
N GLU A 293 18.20 -17.48 -5.81
CA GLU A 293 19.29 -17.52 -4.83
C GLU A 293 18.78 -18.02 -3.47
N MET A 294 19.47 -19.03 -2.94
CA MET A 294 19.16 -19.70 -1.67
C MET A 294 20.03 -19.22 -0.51
N ASP A 295 21.22 -18.69 -0.81
CA ASP A 295 22.09 -18.08 0.19
C ASP A 295 21.56 -16.69 0.56
N PHE A 296 21.29 -16.49 1.85
CA PHE A 296 20.67 -15.27 2.33
C PHE A 296 21.52 -14.01 2.07
N GLU A 297 22.83 -14.10 2.30
CA GLU A 297 23.72 -12.93 2.13
C GLU A 297 23.86 -12.54 0.68
N LYS A 298 24.01 -13.51 -0.23
CA LYS A 298 24.05 -13.26 -1.67
C LYS A 298 22.71 -12.68 -2.16
N ARG A 299 21.60 -13.24 -1.70
CA ARG A 299 20.28 -12.75 -2.03
C ARG A 299 20.07 -11.30 -1.55
N ASN A 300 20.52 -11.00 -0.33
CA ASN A 300 20.47 -9.66 0.22
C ASN A 300 21.30 -8.67 -0.63
N ALA A 301 22.50 -9.05 -1.05
CA ALA A 301 23.32 -8.23 -1.93
C ALA A 301 22.65 -7.95 -3.28
N ILE A 302 21.99 -8.95 -3.89
CA ILE A 302 21.24 -8.79 -5.14
C ILE A 302 20.10 -7.77 -4.98
N TYR A 303 19.26 -7.93 -3.96
CA TYR A 303 18.15 -7.00 -3.75
C TYR A 303 18.59 -5.60 -3.31
N LYS A 304 19.73 -5.50 -2.62
CA LYS A 304 20.36 -4.20 -2.36
C LYS A 304 20.77 -3.51 -3.66
N GLU A 305 21.46 -4.21 -4.58
CA GLU A 305 21.84 -3.65 -5.88
C GLU A 305 20.61 -3.18 -6.68
N ILE A 306 19.52 -3.94 -6.66
CA ILE A 306 18.25 -3.50 -7.28
C ILE A 306 17.76 -2.20 -6.66
N GLN A 307 17.71 -2.11 -5.33
CA GLN A 307 17.26 -0.92 -4.62
C GLN A 307 18.14 0.30 -4.95
N ASP A 308 19.47 0.13 -5.01
CA ASP A 308 20.41 1.20 -5.37
C ASP A 308 20.16 1.71 -6.80
N ILE A 309 19.95 0.82 -7.78
CA ILE A 309 19.62 1.19 -9.17
C ILE A 309 18.29 1.97 -9.22
N LEU A 310 17.25 1.48 -8.54
CA LEU A 310 15.94 2.11 -8.53
C LEU A 310 15.95 3.49 -7.86
N GLN A 311 16.82 3.67 -6.87
CA GLN A 311 17.05 4.95 -6.22
C GLN A 311 17.67 5.97 -7.17
N GLU A 312 18.63 5.54 -7.97
CA GLU A 312 19.32 6.41 -8.93
C GLU A 312 18.41 6.76 -10.11
N GLU A 313 17.75 5.77 -10.70
CA GLU A 313 16.93 5.96 -11.91
C GLU A 313 15.53 6.55 -11.61
N LEU A 314 15.07 6.46 -10.36
CA LEU A 314 13.84 7.06 -9.85
C LEU A 314 12.61 6.81 -10.74
N PRO A 315 12.20 5.57 -11.02
CA PRO A 315 10.98 5.30 -11.79
C PRO A 315 9.71 5.70 -11.00
N MET A 316 9.85 5.87 -9.70
CA MET A 316 8.83 6.39 -8.78
C MET A 316 9.49 7.11 -7.61
N LEU A 317 8.84 8.15 -7.10
CA LEU A 317 9.21 8.82 -5.86
C LEU A 317 8.54 8.08 -4.69
N TYR A 318 9.34 7.50 -3.79
CA TYR A 318 8.83 6.87 -2.58
C TYR A 318 8.43 7.96 -1.59
N ILE A 319 7.19 7.91 -1.10
CA ILE A 319 6.61 8.96 -0.25
C ILE A 319 6.81 8.58 1.22
N CYS A 320 6.17 7.50 1.65
CA CYS A 320 6.24 7.06 3.04
C CYS A 320 5.94 5.57 3.20
N TYR A 321 6.29 5.07 4.39
CA TYR A 321 5.85 3.79 4.94
C TYR A 321 4.79 4.08 6.01
N PRO A 322 3.49 4.02 5.68
CA PRO A 322 2.45 4.26 6.67
C PRO A 322 2.42 3.17 7.72
N ASN A 323 2.19 3.59 8.96
CA ASN A 323 1.85 2.64 10.01
C ASN A 323 0.46 2.06 9.75
N GLN A 324 0.28 0.83 10.19
CA GLN A 324 -1.05 0.25 10.35
C GLN A 324 -1.57 0.58 11.73
N ASN A 325 -2.85 0.81 11.88
CA ASN A 325 -3.45 1.03 13.18
C ASN A 325 -4.82 0.37 13.30
N ALA A 326 -5.23 0.18 14.53
CA ALA A 326 -6.58 -0.25 14.89
C ALA A 326 -6.94 0.30 16.27
N ALA A 327 -8.22 0.58 16.45
CA ALA A 327 -8.79 0.88 17.76
C ALA A 327 -9.88 -0.13 18.08
N MET A 328 -9.97 -0.50 19.34
CA MET A 328 -10.91 -1.51 19.82
C MET A 328 -11.43 -1.21 21.21
N ASN A 329 -12.60 -1.79 21.53
CA ASN A 329 -13.12 -1.79 22.89
C ASN A 329 -12.08 -2.39 23.85
N LYS A 330 -11.88 -1.76 25.04
CA LYS A 330 -10.92 -2.26 26.05
C LYS A 330 -11.17 -3.69 26.50
N ASN A 331 -12.43 -4.16 26.46
CA ASN A 331 -12.78 -5.52 26.82
C ASN A 331 -12.43 -6.53 25.74
N LEU A 332 -12.13 -6.09 24.50
CA LEU A 332 -11.64 -6.98 23.44
C LEU A 332 -10.14 -7.25 23.64
N LYS A 333 -9.80 -8.51 23.82
CA LYS A 333 -8.43 -8.99 24.08
C LYS A 333 -7.94 -9.92 22.97
N GLY A 334 -6.65 -10.20 22.97
CA GLY A 334 -6.02 -11.17 22.07
C GLY A 334 -5.85 -10.70 20.62
N PHE A 335 -6.21 -9.45 20.32
CA PHE A 335 -6.01 -8.87 18.99
C PHE A 335 -4.54 -8.55 18.75
N VAL A 336 -4.03 -8.93 17.56
CA VAL A 336 -2.67 -8.64 17.11
C VAL A 336 -2.74 -7.95 15.74
N LEU A 337 -2.24 -6.73 15.69
CA LEU A 337 -2.09 -5.98 14.46
C LEU A 337 -0.97 -6.58 13.62
N LYS A 338 -1.30 -7.12 12.45
CA LYS A 338 -0.32 -7.74 11.54
C LYS A 338 0.23 -6.72 10.57
N PRO A 339 1.55 -6.68 10.34
CA PRO A 339 2.17 -5.71 9.41
C PRO A 339 1.65 -5.79 7.98
N SER A 340 1.10 -6.94 7.57
CA SER A 340 0.50 -7.16 6.25
C SER A 340 -0.93 -6.61 6.11
N GLY A 341 -1.56 -6.12 7.18
CA GLY A 341 -2.95 -5.69 7.20
C GLY A 341 -3.98 -6.82 7.25
N HIS A 342 -3.54 -8.09 7.32
CA HIS A 342 -4.46 -9.20 7.44
C HIS A 342 -5.07 -9.31 8.83
N HIS A 343 -6.37 -9.63 8.90
CA HIS A 343 -7.11 -9.75 10.14
C HIS A 343 -6.74 -11.02 10.91
N GLY A 344 -6.14 -10.87 12.09
CA GLY A 344 -5.74 -11.98 12.96
C GLY A 344 -6.76 -12.24 14.08
N LEU A 345 -7.97 -12.72 13.74
CA LEU A 345 -9.11 -12.74 14.65
C LEU A 345 -9.32 -14.07 15.42
N TYR A 346 -8.46 -15.05 15.24
CA TYR A 346 -8.62 -16.37 15.90
C TYR A 346 -8.49 -16.30 17.42
N HIS A 347 -7.60 -15.45 17.92
CA HIS A 347 -7.26 -15.39 19.34
C HIS A 347 -8.02 -14.33 20.14
N ILE A 348 -8.95 -13.60 19.49
CA ILE A 348 -9.70 -12.54 20.16
C ILE A 348 -10.79 -13.10 21.07
N TYR A 349 -11.04 -12.40 22.17
CA TYR A 349 -12.09 -12.70 23.13
C TYR A 349 -12.51 -11.45 23.91
N PHE A 350 -13.65 -11.50 24.59
CA PHE A 350 -14.09 -10.47 25.51
C PHE A 350 -13.82 -10.91 26.97
N GLU A 351 -13.28 -9.97 27.77
CA GLU A 351 -13.21 -10.07 29.23
C GLU A 351 -14.49 -9.57 29.88
#